data_6e5fb25549dfcbdaed2736d13f0ae91f
#
_entry.id   6e5fb25549dfcbdaed2736d13f0ae91f
#
_cell.length_a   1.000
_cell.length_b   1.000
_cell.length_c   1.000
_cell.angle_alpha   90.00
_cell.angle_beta   90.00
_cell.angle_gamma   90.00
#
_symmetry.space_group_name_H-M   'P 1'
#
loop_
_entity.id
_entity.type
_entity.pdbx_description
1 polymer ?
#
loop_
_entity_poly.entity_id
_entity_poly.type
_entity_poly.pdbx_seq_one_letter_code
_entity_poly.pdbx_strand_id
1 'polypeptide(L)'
;MFPKLKLGCKYFAVVLLLSSVYITPSFSQSKWATPAQVEGPYYPRIKPKEIDSNLLEFEGRGLPDGEPLQLKGRIFDQSGRLIEGAKIEIWQNDNNGIYKHHKAPNHNKFDPRFQGFGSFITEKDGRYNFLTLVPVPDHKRPPHIHVKIFRAEKEILTTQLYIKDHPENNRDGLLSLMLYPGQHKLLIDLKQAKIKPGLNGKVGIYDFVISKNF
;
A
#
# COMPACT_ATOMS: atom_id res chain seq x y z
N MET A 1 21.88 42.97 -80.28
CA MET A 1 22.82 42.09 -79.55
C MET A 1 22.51 42.17 -78.09
N PHE A 2 21.73 41.20 -77.63
CA PHE A 2 21.21 41.16 -76.23
C PHE A 2 21.87 40.01 -75.52
N PRO A 3 22.44 40.15 -74.34
CA PRO A 3 22.93 38.97 -73.58
C PRO A 3 21.83 38.24 -72.83
N LYS A 4 21.91 36.91 -72.95
CA LYS A 4 21.00 35.99 -72.23
C LYS A 4 21.37 35.90 -70.78
N LEU A 5 20.42 36.21 -69.90
CA LEU A 5 20.52 36.01 -68.44
C LEU A 5 20.26 34.53 -68.12
N LYS A 6 21.25 33.85 -67.57
CA LYS A 6 21.07 32.48 -67.04
C LYS A 6 20.57 32.54 -65.60
N LEU A 7 19.33 32.07 -65.36
CA LEU A 7 18.72 31.90 -64.05
C LEU A 7 19.17 30.56 -63.50
N GLY A 8 20.06 30.55 -62.53
CA GLY A 8 20.46 29.36 -61.81
C GLY A 8 19.50 29.05 -60.65
N CYS A 9 18.74 27.96 -60.82
CA CYS A 9 17.86 27.46 -59.75
C CYS A 9 18.69 26.67 -58.73
N LYS A 10 18.85 27.22 -57.53
CA LYS A 10 19.47 26.51 -56.39
C LYS A 10 18.40 25.80 -55.62
N TYR A 11 18.34 24.46 -55.75
CA TYR A 11 17.51 23.62 -54.89
C TYR A 11 18.15 23.53 -53.48
N PHE A 12 17.51 24.14 -52.51
CA PHE A 12 17.82 23.89 -51.09
C PHE A 12 17.09 22.63 -50.64
N ALA A 13 17.84 21.57 -50.48
CA ALA A 13 17.31 20.36 -49.88
C ALA A 13 17.25 20.54 -48.36
N VAL A 14 16.06 20.72 -47.79
CA VAL A 14 15.87 20.73 -46.35
C VAL A 14 15.79 19.25 -45.87
N VAL A 15 16.86 18.76 -45.27
CA VAL A 15 16.90 17.46 -44.62
C VAL A 15 16.25 17.63 -43.24
N LEU A 16 15.00 17.18 -43.10
CA LEU A 16 14.34 17.05 -41.80
C LEU A 16 14.91 15.84 -41.09
N LEU A 17 15.76 16.03 -40.13
CA LEU A 17 16.20 15.03 -39.18
C LEU A 17 15.05 14.79 -38.15
N LEU A 18 14.25 13.77 -38.40
CA LEU A 18 13.30 13.22 -37.42
C LEU A 18 14.09 12.49 -36.33
N SER A 19 14.41 13.17 -35.25
CA SER A 19 14.92 12.52 -34.03
C SER A 19 13.78 11.79 -33.34
N SER A 20 13.66 10.50 -33.55
CA SER A 20 12.80 9.63 -32.76
C SER A 20 13.36 9.54 -31.34
N VAL A 21 12.70 10.24 -30.42
CA VAL A 21 12.94 10.09 -28.98
C VAL A 21 12.40 8.73 -28.56
N TYR A 22 13.26 7.74 -28.46
CA TYR A 22 12.92 6.48 -27.81
C TYR A 22 12.79 6.75 -26.32
N ILE A 23 11.55 6.92 -25.82
CA ILE A 23 11.25 6.91 -24.40
C ILE A 23 11.38 5.45 -23.97
N THR A 24 12.57 5.05 -23.54
CA THR A 24 12.75 3.78 -22.84
C THR A 24 12.05 3.91 -21.50
N PRO A 25 11.07 3.06 -21.17
CA PRO A 25 10.50 3.05 -19.83
C PRO A 25 11.63 2.71 -18.85
N SER A 26 12.00 3.66 -18.01
CA SER A 26 12.93 3.43 -16.91
C SER A 26 12.24 2.51 -15.91
N PHE A 27 12.44 1.22 -16.04
CA PHE A 27 12.03 0.26 -15.02
C PHE A 27 12.92 0.50 -13.80
N SER A 28 12.40 1.24 -12.84
CA SER A 28 12.97 1.24 -11.50
C SER A 28 12.94 -0.21 -11.01
N GLN A 29 14.09 -0.84 -10.99
CA GLN A 29 14.22 -2.20 -10.48
C GLN A 29 13.98 -2.18 -8.97
N SER A 30 12.75 -2.43 -8.53
CA SER A 30 12.50 -2.85 -7.17
C SER A 30 13.03 -4.27 -7.02
N LYS A 31 14.30 -4.39 -6.65
CA LYS A 31 15.05 -5.66 -6.61
C LYS A 31 14.72 -6.53 -5.41
N TRP A 32 13.95 -6.04 -4.46
CA TRP A 32 13.75 -6.71 -3.18
C TRP A 32 12.27 -6.92 -2.92
N ALA A 33 11.89 -8.17 -2.75
CA ALA A 33 10.54 -8.53 -2.33
C ALA A 33 10.22 -7.89 -0.97
N THR A 34 8.95 -7.57 -0.75
CA THR A 34 8.43 -7.18 0.55
C THR A 34 8.69 -8.32 1.54
N PRO A 35 9.34 -8.07 2.68
CA PRO A 35 9.60 -9.09 3.69
C PRO A 35 8.31 -9.70 4.23
N ALA A 36 8.23 -11.02 4.30
CA ALA A 36 7.15 -11.72 4.98
C ALA A 36 7.32 -11.63 6.50
N GLN A 37 6.20 -11.61 7.21
CA GLN A 37 6.15 -11.74 8.67
C GLN A 37 5.05 -12.72 9.09
N VAL A 38 5.04 -13.09 10.36
CA VAL A 38 4.00 -13.96 10.93
C VAL A 38 2.63 -13.28 10.90
N GLU A 39 1.58 -14.08 10.70
CA GLU A 39 0.18 -13.63 10.67
C GLU A 39 -0.26 -13.00 12.00
N GLY A 40 0.28 -13.51 13.10
CA GLY A 40 -0.21 -13.16 14.43
C GLY A 40 -1.52 -13.86 14.80
N PRO A 41 -2.00 -13.67 16.05
CA PRO A 41 -3.12 -14.44 16.60
C PRO A 41 -4.51 -13.92 16.24
N TYR A 42 -4.63 -12.73 15.63
CA TYR A 42 -5.90 -12.00 15.50
C TYR A 42 -6.43 -11.89 14.07
N TYR A 43 -5.91 -12.70 13.14
CA TYR A 43 -6.50 -12.78 11.81
C TYR A 43 -7.90 -13.37 11.87
N PRO A 44 -8.95 -12.68 11.35
CA PRO A 44 -10.32 -13.14 11.47
C PRO A 44 -10.58 -14.37 10.59
N ARG A 45 -10.73 -15.53 11.21
CA ARG A 45 -11.09 -16.80 10.52
C ARG A 45 -12.53 -16.79 10.02
N ILE A 46 -13.41 -16.11 10.75
CA ILE A 46 -14.77 -15.81 10.33
C ILE A 46 -14.78 -14.36 9.86
N LYS A 47 -14.98 -14.17 8.57
CA LYS A 47 -14.97 -12.83 7.98
C LYS A 47 -16.24 -12.04 8.39
N PRO A 48 -16.14 -10.72 8.56
CA PRO A 48 -17.32 -9.87 8.75
C PRO A 48 -18.28 -10.00 7.56
N LYS A 49 -19.56 -9.68 7.77
CA LYS A 49 -20.55 -9.67 6.69
C LYS A 49 -20.27 -8.59 5.66
N GLU A 50 -19.87 -7.42 6.14
CA GLU A 50 -19.42 -6.30 5.32
C GLU A 50 -17.90 -6.35 5.21
N ILE A 51 -17.40 -6.41 4.00
CA ILE A 51 -15.97 -6.49 3.70
C ILE A 51 -15.71 -5.55 2.53
N ASP A 52 -15.24 -4.37 2.84
CA ASP A 52 -14.79 -3.41 1.85
C ASP A 52 -13.45 -2.79 2.26
N SER A 53 -13.05 -1.72 1.59
CA SER A 53 -11.81 -1.00 1.87
C SER A 53 -12.01 0.23 2.75
N ASN A 54 -13.22 0.50 3.21
CA ASN A 54 -13.55 1.66 4.06
C ASN A 54 -13.87 1.23 5.49
N LEU A 55 -12.85 0.97 6.28
CA LEU A 55 -13.01 0.50 7.67
C LEU A 55 -13.57 1.57 8.63
N LEU A 56 -13.70 2.83 8.16
CA LEU A 56 -14.22 3.94 8.96
C LEU A 56 -15.75 4.09 8.90
N GLU A 57 -16.40 3.46 7.93
CA GLU A 57 -17.84 3.53 7.73
C GLU A 57 -18.42 2.13 7.85
N PHE A 58 -18.71 1.70 9.08
CA PHE A 58 -19.19 0.36 9.35
C PHE A 58 -20.67 0.38 9.78
N GLU A 59 -21.53 -0.28 9.01
CA GLU A 59 -22.98 -0.42 9.30
C GLU A 59 -23.70 0.92 9.61
N GLY A 60 -23.23 2.05 9.04
CA GLY A 60 -23.84 3.37 9.27
C GLY A 60 -23.69 3.91 10.70
N ARG A 61 -22.80 3.38 11.50
CA ARG A 61 -22.62 3.70 12.93
C ARG A 61 -21.88 5.02 13.20
N GLY A 62 -21.50 5.76 12.14
CA GLY A 62 -20.67 6.96 12.25
C GLY A 62 -19.18 6.63 12.31
N LEU A 63 -18.35 7.69 12.40
CA LEU A 63 -16.90 7.51 12.43
C LEU A 63 -16.45 6.95 13.78
N PRO A 64 -15.48 6.01 13.77
CA PRO A 64 -14.83 5.52 14.97
C PRO A 64 -13.95 6.61 15.61
N ASP A 65 -13.60 6.43 16.87
CA ASP A 65 -12.59 7.25 17.52
C ASP A 65 -11.20 6.95 16.94
N GLY A 66 -10.34 7.98 16.85
CA GLY A 66 -8.98 7.85 16.34
C GLY A 66 -8.68 8.76 15.15
N GLU A 67 -7.44 8.76 14.70
CA GLU A 67 -6.98 9.57 13.58
C GLU A 67 -7.20 8.79 12.26
N PRO A 68 -7.97 9.35 11.29
CA PRO A 68 -8.18 8.70 9.99
C PRO A 68 -6.87 8.52 9.21
N LEU A 69 -6.73 7.38 8.54
CA LEU A 69 -5.61 7.04 7.68
C LEU A 69 -6.12 6.59 6.31
N GLN A 70 -5.63 7.21 5.26
CA GLN A 70 -5.67 6.64 3.91
C GLN A 70 -4.38 5.87 3.66
N LEU A 71 -4.47 4.53 3.63
CA LEU A 71 -3.37 3.65 3.24
C LEU A 71 -3.54 3.24 1.78
N LYS A 72 -2.59 3.58 0.92
CA LYS A 72 -2.65 3.30 -0.51
C LYS A 72 -1.30 2.96 -1.10
N GLY A 73 -1.30 2.38 -2.30
CA GLY A 73 -0.09 2.02 -3.03
C GLY A 73 -0.41 1.08 -4.18
N ARG A 74 0.59 0.32 -4.62
CA ARG A 74 0.49 -0.63 -5.71
C ARG A 74 1.10 -1.97 -5.33
N ILE A 75 0.70 -3.01 -6.05
CA ILE A 75 1.28 -4.35 -5.92
C ILE A 75 2.03 -4.68 -7.21
N PHE A 76 3.32 -5.02 -7.07
CA PHE A 76 4.22 -5.38 -8.16
C PHE A 76 4.75 -6.80 -7.98
N ASP A 77 5.14 -7.43 -9.07
CA ASP A 77 6.08 -8.54 -9.02
C ASP A 77 7.54 -8.03 -8.98
N GLN A 78 8.51 -8.93 -8.75
CA GLN A 78 9.94 -8.56 -8.72
C GLN A 78 10.50 -8.08 -10.07
N SER A 79 9.78 -8.26 -11.17
CA SER A 79 10.15 -7.70 -12.47
C SER A 79 9.62 -6.27 -12.67
N GLY A 80 8.88 -5.75 -11.69
CA GLY A 80 8.26 -4.41 -11.74
C GLY A 80 6.92 -4.36 -12.47
N ARG A 81 6.34 -5.52 -12.85
CA ARG A 81 5.01 -5.56 -13.44
C ARG A 81 3.94 -5.43 -12.38
N LEU A 82 2.92 -4.66 -12.68
CA LEU A 82 1.73 -4.50 -11.85
C LEU A 82 0.95 -5.82 -11.76
N ILE A 83 0.41 -6.12 -10.60
CA ILE A 83 -0.40 -7.31 -10.37
C ILE A 83 -1.88 -6.91 -10.32
N GLU A 84 -2.63 -7.27 -11.37
CA GLU A 84 -4.08 -7.19 -11.43
C GLU A 84 -4.73 -8.37 -10.70
N GLY A 85 -5.90 -8.16 -10.09
CA GLY A 85 -6.69 -9.21 -9.44
C GLY A 85 -6.08 -9.77 -8.16
N ALA A 86 -5.08 -9.09 -7.58
CA ALA A 86 -4.59 -9.46 -6.26
C ALA A 86 -5.58 -8.99 -5.19
N LYS A 87 -6.05 -9.91 -4.35
CA LYS A 87 -6.84 -9.58 -3.17
C LYS A 87 -5.88 -9.21 -2.03
N ILE A 88 -5.96 -7.98 -1.54
CA ILE A 88 -5.25 -7.52 -0.36
C ILE A 88 -6.23 -7.40 0.80
N GLU A 89 -5.86 -7.95 1.94
CA GLU A 89 -6.60 -7.85 3.19
C GLU A 89 -5.75 -7.15 4.24
N ILE A 90 -6.38 -6.27 5.01
CA ILE A 90 -5.74 -5.65 6.18
C ILE A 90 -6.55 -5.91 7.43
N TRP A 91 -5.88 -6.01 8.57
CA TRP A 91 -6.53 -6.01 9.89
C TRP A 91 -5.63 -5.33 10.92
N GLN A 92 -6.25 -4.68 11.87
CA GLN A 92 -5.57 -3.90 12.90
C GLN A 92 -6.44 -3.74 14.14
N ASN A 93 -5.84 -3.21 15.20
CA ASN A 93 -6.55 -2.77 16.40
C ASN A 93 -7.32 -1.44 16.15
N ASP A 94 -8.29 -1.16 17.02
CA ASP A 94 -8.96 0.14 17.13
C ASP A 94 -8.08 1.18 17.86
N ASN A 95 -8.62 2.37 18.08
CA ASN A 95 -7.93 3.46 18.81
C ASN A 95 -7.67 3.17 20.30
N ASN A 96 -8.19 2.07 20.85
CA ASN A 96 -7.94 1.60 22.20
C ASN A 96 -6.88 0.47 22.25
N GLY A 97 -6.28 0.11 21.10
CA GLY A 97 -5.34 -1.00 21.00
C GLY A 97 -5.99 -2.38 21.03
N ILE A 98 -7.30 -2.47 20.75
CA ILE A 98 -8.08 -3.71 20.84
C ILE A 98 -8.38 -4.25 19.43
N TYR A 99 -8.20 -5.55 19.24
CA TYR A 99 -8.60 -6.23 18.00
C TYR A 99 -10.02 -6.75 18.05
N LYS A 100 -10.75 -6.67 16.94
CA LYS A 100 -12.06 -7.30 16.76
C LYS A 100 -11.91 -8.83 16.59
N HIS A 101 -11.45 -9.47 17.65
CA HIS A 101 -11.18 -10.92 17.61
C HIS A 101 -11.42 -11.55 19.00
N HIS A 102 -12.13 -12.68 19.06
CA HIS A 102 -12.56 -13.33 20.32
C HIS A 102 -11.38 -13.70 21.26
N LYS A 103 -10.17 -13.89 20.73
CA LYS A 103 -8.96 -14.16 21.53
C LYS A 103 -8.24 -12.88 21.98
N ALA A 104 -8.65 -11.71 21.51
CA ALA A 104 -8.00 -10.46 21.92
C ALA A 104 -8.42 -10.10 23.34
N PRO A 105 -7.46 -9.64 24.18
CA PRO A 105 -7.82 -9.09 25.49
C PRO A 105 -8.83 -7.95 25.34
N ASN A 106 -9.82 -7.90 26.23
CA ASN A 106 -10.85 -6.86 26.21
C ASN A 106 -11.65 -6.72 24.91
N HIS A 107 -11.74 -7.76 24.08
CA HIS A 107 -12.41 -7.71 22.79
C HIS A 107 -13.86 -7.19 22.82
N ASN A 108 -14.54 -7.32 23.96
CA ASN A 108 -15.86 -6.76 24.19
C ASN A 108 -15.89 -5.22 24.31
N LYS A 109 -14.72 -4.57 24.43
CA LYS A 109 -14.54 -3.11 24.45
C LYS A 109 -14.05 -2.56 23.11
N PHE A 110 -13.92 -3.37 22.08
CA PHE A 110 -13.59 -2.93 20.72
C PHE A 110 -14.63 -1.90 20.24
N ASP A 111 -14.18 -0.83 19.57
CA ASP A 111 -15.09 0.21 19.06
C ASP A 111 -16.01 -0.40 17.95
N PRO A 112 -17.33 -0.48 18.20
CA PRO A 112 -18.25 -1.09 17.25
C PRO A 112 -18.45 -0.30 15.95
N ARG A 113 -17.95 0.95 15.89
CA ARG A 113 -17.98 1.82 14.71
C ARG A 113 -16.81 1.52 13.75
N PHE A 114 -15.77 0.83 14.22
CA PHE A 114 -14.62 0.46 13.41
C PHE A 114 -14.79 -0.95 12.83
N GLN A 115 -14.55 -1.12 11.54
CA GLN A 115 -14.67 -2.44 10.90
C GLN A 115 -13.57 -3.41 11.34
N GLY A 116 -12.34 -2.92 11.55
CA GLY A 116 -11.18 -3.65 12.07
C GLY A 116 -10.54 -4.63 11.07
N PHE A 117 -11.19 -4.92 9.97
CA PHE A 117 -10.74 -5.78 8.87
C PHE A 117 -11.30 -5.25 7.56
N GLY A 118 -10.49 -5.21 6.51
CA GLY A 118 -10.94 -4.79 5.18
C GLY A 118 -10.25 -5.56 4.06
N SER A 119 -10.83 -5.49 2.87
CA SER A 119 -10.31 -6.14 1.67
C SER A 119 -10.45 -5.25 0.44
N PHE A 120 -9.51 -5.39 -0.49
CA PHE A 120 -9.49 -4.71 -1.78
C PHE A 120 -8.97 -5.67 -2.86
N ILE A 121 -9.52 -5.59 -4.06
CA ILE A 121 -9.01 -6.33 -5.22
C ILE A 121 -8.38 -5.33 -6.19
N THR A 122 -7.11 -5.53 -6.52
CA THR A 122 -6.39 -4.61 -7.41
C THR A 122 -6.92 -4.66 -8.83
N GLU A 123 -7.03 -3.49 -9.45
CA GLU A 123 -7.36 -3.33 -10.86
C GLU A 123 -6.10 -3.44 -11.74
N LYS A 124 -6.23 -3.17 -13.04
CA LYS A 124 -5.14 -3.25 -14.06
C LYS A 124 -3.90 -2.43 -13.69
N ASP A 125 -4.07 -1.34 -12.96
CA ASP A 125 -2.97 -0.48 -12.52
C ASP A 125 -2.33 -0.93 -11.20
N GLY A 126 -2.71 -2.10 -10.68
CA GLY A 126 -2.20 -2.70 -9.46
C GLY A 126 -2.46 -1.92 -8.18
N ARG A 127 -3.27 -0.86 -8.23
CA ARG A 127 -3.53 0.02 -7.09
C ARG A 127 -4.43 -0.63 -6.06
N TYR A 128 -4.19 -0.26 -4.80
CA TYR A 128 -5.11 -0.49 -3.69
C TYR A 128 -5.29 0.81 -2.89
N ASN A 129 -6.39 0.91 -2.17
CA ASN A 129 -6.71 2.05 -1.31
C ASN A 129 -7.63 1.61 -0.17
N PHE A 130 -7.21 1.90 1.07
CA PHE A 130 -8.00 1.68 2.28
C PHE A 130 -8.22 3.00 3.02
N LEU A 131 -9.40 3.15 3.59
CA LEU A 131 -9.66 4.12 4.64
C LEU A 131 -9.71 3.38 5.97
N THR A 132 -8.81 3.71 6.89
CA THR A 132 -8.68 3.07 8.18
C THR A 132 -8.26 4.07 9.25
N LEU A 133 -7.85 3.62 10.42
CA LEU A 133 -7.27 4.45 11.47
C LEU A 133 -5.74 4.37 11.45
N VAL A 134 -5.07 5.42 11.88
CA VAL A 134 -3.68 5.30 12.31
C VAL A 134 -3.64 4.28 13.45
N PRO A 135 -2.91 3.16 13.32
CA PRO A 135 -2.86 2.17 14.38
C PRO A 135 -2.21 2.74 15.63
N VAL A 136 -2.60 2.23 16.78
CA VAL A 136 -1.98 2.56 18.07
C VAL A 136 -1.19 1.35 18.59
N PRO A 137 -0.26 1.54 19.54
CA PRO A 137 0.40 0.41 20.19
C PRO A 137 -0.62 -0.57 20.78
N ASP A 138 -0.40 -1.87 20.62
CA ASP A 138 -1.02 -2.85 21.49
C ASP A 138 -0.10 -3.13 22.69
N HIS A 139 -0.57 -3.89 23.69
CA HIS A 139 0.09 -4.04 24.99
C HIS A 139 1.61 -4.31 24.96
N LYS A 140 2.16 -4.77 23.84
CA LYS A 140 3.57 -5.21 23.74
C LYS A 140 4.24 -4.82 22.43
N ARG A 141 3.51 -4.24 21.49
CA ARG A 141 4.00 -4.01 20.14
C ARG A 141 3.75 -2.57 19.66
N PRO A 142 4.65 -2.01 18.85
CA PRO A 142 4.45 -0.72 18.22
C PRO A 142 3.21 -0.72 17.32
N PRO A 143 2.71 0.47 16.94
CA PRO A 143 1.63 0.60 15.97
C PRO A 143 1.93 -0.15 14.68
N HIS A 144 1.03 -1.03 14.27
CA HIS A 144 1.19 -1.80 13.03
C HIS A 144 -0.15 -2.16 12.39
N ILE A 145 -0.11 -2.37 11.08
CA ILE A 145 -1.21 -2.86 10.26
C ILE A 145 -0.79 -4.21 9.69
N HIS A 146 -1.54 -5.26 9.97
CA HIS A 146 -1.34 -6.55 9.34
C HIS A 146 -1.84 -6.53 7.89
N VAL A 147 -1.14 -7.25 7.03
CA VAL A 147 -1.46 -7.35 5.61
C VAL A 147 -1.35 -8.78 5.15
N LYS A 148 -2.31 -9.20 4.33
CA LYS A 148 -2.29 -10.48 3.64
C LYS A 148 -2.67 -10.28 2.17
N ILE A 149 -1.89 -10.85 1.25
CA ILE A 149 -2.13 -10.73 -0.18
C ILE A 149 -2.31 -12.11 -0.78
N PHE A 150 -3.35 -12.23 -1.61
CA PHE A 150 -3.70 -13.45 -2.34
C PHE A 150 -3.69 -13.20 -3.84
N ARG A 151 -3.41 -14.24 -4.59
CA ARG A 151 -3.63 -14.30 -6.04
C ARG A 151 -4.30 -15.62 -6.39
N ALA A 152 -5.45 -15.58 -7.06
CA ALA A 152 -6.23 -16.78 -7.35
C ALA A 152 -6.44 -17.66 -6.10
N GLU A 153 -6.89 -17.05 -4.99
CA GLU A 153 -7.12 -17.67 -3.67
C GLU A 153 -5.87 -18.25 -2.97
N LYS A 154 -4.71 -18.23 -3.62
CA LYS A 154 -3.45 -18.63 -3.00
C LYS A 154 -2.84 -17.44 -2.25
N GLU A 155 -2.50 -17.63 -0.96
CA GLU A 155 -1.72 -16.66 -0.20
C GLU A 155 -0.32 -16.54 -0.79
N ILE A 156 0.08 -15.29 -1.11
CA ILE A 156 1.38 -14.98 -1.72
C ILE A 156 2.24 -14.07 -0.85
N LEU A 157 1.65 -13.43 0.16
CA LEU A 157 2.38 -12.64 1.15
C LEU A 157 1.54 -12.50 2.42
N THR A 158 2.14 -12.72 3.57
CA THR A 158 1.67 -12.25 4.87
C THR A 158 2.77 -11.38 5.49
N THR A 159 2.42 -10.17 5.92
CA THR A 159 3.36 -9.19 6.47
C THR A 159 2.66 -8.20 7.40
N GLN A 160 3.41 -7.20 7.87
CA GLN A 160 2.91 -6.11 8.71
C GLN A 160 3.58 -4.81 8.27
N LEU A 161 2.86 -3.70 8.33
CA LEU A 161 3.40 -2.35 8.12
C LEU A 161 3.46 -1.62 9.46
N TYR A 162 4.57 -0.94 9.72
CA TYR A 162 4.82 -0.21 10.96
C TYR A 162 4.92 1.28 10.69
N ILE A 163 4.56 2.10 11.65
CA ILE A 163 4.69 3.55 11.52
C ILE A 163 6.16 3.94 11.70
N LYS A 164 6.71 4.60 10.70
CA LYS A 164 8.10 5.07 10.71
C LYS A 164 8.35 5.99 11.91
N ASP A 165 9.56 5.93 12.46
CA ASP A 165 10.05 6.75 13.58
C ASP A 165 9.24 6.63 14.89
N HIS A 166 8.37 5.62 15.02
CA HIS A 166 7.70 5.36 16.29
C HIS A 166 8.70 4.80 17.31
N PRO A 167 8.76 5.37 18.56
CA PRO A 167 9.81 5.03 19.52
C PRO A 167 9.82 3.55 19.96
N GLU A 168 8.67 2.90 19.91
CA GLU A 168 8.56 1.48 20.28
C GLU A 168 9.06 0.51 19.20
N ASN A 169 9.32 0.97 17.98
CA ASN A 169 9.84 0.12 16.90
C ASN A 169 11.14 -0.60 17.30
N ASN A 170 11.97 0.06 18.08
CA ASN A 170 13.26 -0.50 18.54
C ASN A 170 13.12 -1.65 19.55
N ARG A 171 11.91 -1.85 20.10
CA ARG A 171 11.63 -2.89 21.09
C ARG A 171 10.87 -4.07 20.52
N ASP A 172 10.40 -3.97 19.27
CA ASP A 172 9.65 -5.05 18.61
C ASP A 172 10.57 -6.10 18.04
N GLY A 173 10.47 -7.34 18.57
CA GLY A 173 11.31 -8.45 18.12
C GLY A 173 11.01 -8.90 16.68
N LEU A 174 9.82 -8.66 16.15
CA LEU A 174 9.46 -8.98 14.76
C LEU A 174 9.99 -7.93 13.77
N LEU A 175 10.12 -6.68 14.20
CA LEU A 175 10.71 -5.62 13.40
C LEU A 175 12.25 -5.62 13.49
N SER A 176 12.82 -6.38 14.42
CA SER A 176 14.26 -6.48 14.61
C SER A 176 14.96 -7.04 13.37
N LEU A 177 16.00 -6.34 12.91
CA LEU A 177 16.85 -6.78 11.80
C LEU A 177 17.57 -8.10 12.04
N MET A 178 17.73 -8.50 13.28
CA MET A 178 18.41 -9.74 13.64
C MET A 178 17.58 -10.99 13.30
N LEU A 179 16.24 -10.89 13.36
CA LEU A 179 15.34 -12.02 13.11
C LEU A 179 14.87 -12.08 11.66
N TYR A 180 14.65 -10.90 11.03
CA TYR A 180 14.10 -10.80 9.69
C TYR A 180 14.86 -9.75 8.87
N PRO A 181 15.83 -10.14 8.05
CA PRO A 181 16.56 -9.19 7.20
C PRO A 181 15.63 -8.37 6.31
N GLY A 182 15.84 -7.06 6.26
CA GLY A 182 15.04 -6.14 5.45
C GLY A 182 13.77 -5.60 6.11
N GLN A 183 13.53 -5.88 7.39
CA GLN A 183 12.33 -5.40 8.10
C GLN A 183 12.19 -3.87 8.12
N HIS A 184 13.30 -3.12 8.02
CA HIS A 184 13.27 -1.65 7.86
C HIS A 184 12.46 -1.19 6.64
N LYS A 185 12.23 -2.07 5.66
CA LYS A 185 11.39 -1.80 4.48
C LYS A 185 9.89 -1.83 4.77
N LEU A 186 9.49 -2.30 5.94
CA LEU A 186 8.08 -2.36 6.36
C LEU A 186 7.62 -1.09 7.08
N LEU A 187 8.45 -0.06 7.09
CA LEU A 187 8.14 1.23 7.72
C LEU A 187 7.40 2.14 6.73
N ILE A 188 6.26 2.69 7.16
CA ILE A 188 5.49 3.66 6.38
C ILE A 188 5.61 5.06 6.99
N ASP A 189 5.86 6.04 6.12
CA ASP A 189 5.85 7.46 6.47
C ASP A 189 4.42 8.01 6.34
N LEU A 190 3.91 8.62 7.41
CA LEU A 190 2.57 9.18 7.45
C LEU A 190 2.62 10.70 7.33
N LYS A 191 1.88 11.26 6.38
CA LYS A 191 1.79 12.70 6.14
C LYS A 191 0.38 13.21 6.37
N GLN A 192 0.26 14.40 6.98
CA GLN A 192 -1.03 15.06 7.13
C GLN A 192 -1.66 15.34 5.76
N ALA A 193 -2.94 15.04 5.64
CA ALA A 193 -3.68 15.23 4.40
C ALA A 193 -5.17 15.46 4.62
N LYS A 194 -5.80 16.11 3.66
CA LYS A 194 -7.26 16.09 3.50
C LYS A 194 -7.61 14.84 2.69
N ILE A 195 -8.20 13.85 3.34
CA ILE A 195 -8.52 12.54 2.73
C ILE A 195 -9.72 12.68 1.78
N LYS A 196 -10.81 13.29 2.27
CA LYS A 196 -12.00 13.65 1.48
C LYS A 196 -12.64 14.92 2.06
N PRO A 197 -13.60 15.57 1.39
CA PRO A 197 -14.32 16.70 1.97
C PRO A 197 -14.88 16.36 3.36
N GLY A 198 -14.54 17.18 4.35
CA GLY A 198 -14.94 16.96 5.75
C GLY A 198 -14.14 15.91 6.53
N LEU A 199 -13.16 15.24 5.94
CA LEU A 199 -12.33 14.25 6.63
C LEU A 199 -10.84 14.58 6.46
N ASN A 200 -10.22 15.08 7.53
CA ASN A 200 -8.78 15.25 7.65
C ASN A 200 -8.18 14.03 8.35
N GLY A 201 -6.90 13.78 8.12
CA GLY A 201 -6.17 12.66 8.72
C GLY A 201 -4.80 12.51 8.10
N LYS A 202 -4.30 11.30 8.01
CA LYS A 202 -2.99 10.99 7.42
C LYS A 202 -3.11 10.18 6.14
N VAL A 203 -2.08 10.27 5.31
CA VAL A 203 -1.87 9.41 4.15
C VAL A 203 -0.57 8.65 4.35
N GLY A 204 -0.62 7.34 4.18
CA GLY A 204 0.53 6.45 4.06
C GLY A 204 0.56 5.82 2.67
N ILE A 205 1.73 5.82 2.03
CA ILE A 205 1.91 5.20 0.72
C ILE A 205 2.90 4.04 0.87
N TYR A 206 2.50 2.86 0.42
CA TYR A 206 3.36 1.69 0.45
C TYR A 206 3.14 0.81 -0.78
N ASP A 207 4.22 0.47 -1.50
CA ASP A 207 4.18 -0.43 -2.63
C ASP A 207 4.66 -1.82 -2.21
N PHE A 208 3.84 -2.85 -2.44
CA PHE A 208 4.20 -4.23 -2.19
C PHE A 208 4.91 -4.83 -3.39
N VAL A 209 5.99 -5.54 -3.15
CA VAL A 209 6.72 -6.30 -4.17
C VAL A 209 6.65 -7.78 -3.81
N ILE A 210 5.97 -8.52 -4.65
CA ILE A 210 5.73 -9.94 -4.44
C ILE A 210 6.90 -10.76 -4.97
N SER A 211 7.41 -11.71 -4.15
CA SER A 211 8.50 -12.62 -4.55
C SER A 211 8.08 -13.50 -5.74
N LYS A 212 9.03 -13.98 -6.53
CA LYS A 212 8.78 -14.88 -7.68
C LYS A 212 8.47 -16.33 -7.27
N ASN A 213 8.72 -16.69 -6.01
CA ASN A 213 8.69 -18.07 -5.53
C ASN A 213 7.34 -18.45 -4.89
N PHE A 214 6.19 -18.18 -5.59
CA PHE A 214 4.86 -18.63 -5.14
C PHE A 214 4.01 -19.18 -6.28
#